data_5f7e1abeb575e74c348c9f03f5ccea44
#
_entry.id   5f7e1abeb575e74c348c9f03f5ccea44
#
_cell.length_a   1.000
_cell.length_b   1.000
_cell.length_c   1.000
_cell.angle_alpha   90.00
_cell.angle_beta   90.00
_cell.angle_gamma   90.00
#
_symmetry.space_group_name_H-M   'P 1'
#
loop_
_entity.id
_entity.type
_entity.pdbx_description
1 polymer ?
#
loop_
_entity_poly.entity_id
_entity_poly.type
_entity_poly.pdbx_seq_one_letter_code
_entity_poly.pdbx_strand_id
1 'polypeptide(L)'
;MAALTEMVDYTVEDGVAVLTLNNPPVNALSHGVRLGLLKGVEKAQEDESASAIVIYCEGSTFIAGADITEFASGPQDPQLDEVLLALENSSKPTVAAIH
;
A
#
# COMPACT_ATOMS: atom_id res chain seq x y z
N MET A 1 -1.78 -8.90 12.77
CA MET A 1 -1.63 -7.63 12.04
C MET A 1 -0.26 -7.05 12.33
N ALA A 2 0.46 -6.65 11.30
CA ALA A 2 1.80 -6.10 11.46
C ALA A 2 1.89 -4.74 10.77
N ALA A 3 2.41 -3.73 11.48
CA ALA A 3 2.61 -2.41 10.91
C ALA A 3 3.83 -2.43 9.98
N LEU A 4 3.64 -2.03 8.73
CA LEU A 4 4.73 -1.86 7.76
C LEU A 4 5.29 -0.45 7.84
N THR A 5 4.40 0.52 8.02
CA THR A 5 4.70 1.90 8.38
C THR A 5 3.60 2.35 9.34
N GLU A 6 3.62 3.62 9.78
CA GLU A 6 2.53 4.15 10.62
C GLU A 6 1.18 4.16 9.88
N MET A 7 1.21 4.12 8.56
CA MET A 7 0.02 4.30 7.72
C MET A 7 -0.42 3.04 6.98
N VAL A 8 0.35 1.96 7.03
CA VAL A 8 0.04 0.72 6.31
C VAL A 8 0.28 -0.49 7.19
N ASP A 9 -0.75 -1.32 7.33
CA ASP A 9 -0.69 -2.59 8.05
C ASP A 9 -0.75 -3.77 7.08
N TYR A 10 -0.19 -4.89 7.51
CA TYR A 10 -0.16 -6.15 6.76
C TYR A 10 -0.87 -7.24 7.56
N THR A 11 -1.83 -7.90 6.93
CA THR A 11 -2.57 -9.02 7.53
C THR A 11 -2.78 -10.09 6.48
N VAL A 12 -2.80 -11.35 6.85
CA VAL A 12 -3.19 -12.43 5.95
C VAL A 12 -4.51 -13.02 6.44
N GLU A 13 -5.50 -13.04 5.56
CA GLU A 13 -6.82 -13.59 5.84
C GLU A 13 -7.22 -14.55 4.72
N ASP A 14 -7.44 -15.81 5.05
CA ASP A 14 -7.87 -16.85 4.11
C ASP A 14 -6.97 -16.93 2.85
N GLY A 15 -5.66 -16.80 3.05
CA GLY A 15 -4.71 -16.87 1.94
C GLY A 15 -4.54 -15.57 1.17
N VAL A 16 -5.12 -14.47 1.64
CA VAL A 16 -5.02 -13.17 1.00
C VAL A 16 -4.23 -12.21 1.88
N ALA A 17 -3.18 -11.61 1.34
CA ALA A 17 -2.45 -10.55 2.02
C ALA A 17 -3.24 -9.25 1.87
N VAL A 18 -3.66 -8.67 2.99
CA VAL A 18 -4.41 -7.42 3.00
C VAL A 18 -3.49 -6.30 3.46
N LEU A 19 -3.29 -5.33 2.59
CA LEU A 19 -2.54 -4.11 2.90
C LEU A 19 -3.56 -3.03 3.24
N THR A 20 -3.65 -2.68 4.51
CA THR A 20 -4.64 -1.72 5.00
C THR A 20 -4.00 -0.36 5.18
N LEU A 21 -4.47 0.62 4.41
CA LEU A 21 -4.02 2.00 4.49
C LEU A 21 -4.88 2.78 5.46
N ASN A 22 -4.23 3.58 6.30
CA ASN A 22 -4.92 4.49 7.20
C ASN A 22 -4.13 5.80 7.28
N ASN A 23 -4.42 6.71 6.38
CA ASN A 23 -3.81 8.03 6.31
C ASN A 23 -4.91 9.08 6.14
N PRO A 24 -5.66 9.37 7.23
CA PRO A 24 -6.77 10.32 7.15
C PRO A 24 -6.29 11.71 6.75
N PRO A 25 -7.18 12.54 6.17
CA PRO A 25 -8.60 12.25 5.93
C PRO A 25 -8.89 11.47 4.66
N VAL A 26 -8.01 11.48 3.66
CA VAL A 26 -8.34 10.99 2.31
C VAL A 26 -7.34 9.97 1.76
N ASN A 27 -6.51 9.40 2.61
CA ASN A 27 -5.53 8.37 2.24
C ASN A 27 -4.63 8.80 1.08
N ALA A 28 -4.09 10.04 1.17
CA ALA A 28 -3.16 10.54 0.17
C ALA A 28 -1.90 9.65 0.11
N LEU A 29 -1.28 9.59 -1.08
CA LEU A 29 -0.07 8.79 -1.32
C LEU A 29 1.18 9.49 -0.78
N SER A 30 1.22 9.64 0.55
CA SER A 30 2.39 10.16 1.25
C SER A 30 3.54 9.16 1.20
N HIS A 31 4.72 9.59 1.65
CA HIS A 31 5.89 8.72 1.73
C HIS A 31 5.61 7.45 2.54
N GLY A 32 4.95 7.58 3.71
CA GLY A 32 4.62 6.43 4.55
C GLY A 32 3.68 5.44 3.86
N VAL A 33 2.73 5.93 3.08
CA VAL A 33 1.83 5.07 2.29
C VAL A 33 2.60 4.39 1.17
N ARG A 34 3.41 5.14 0.41
CA ARG A 34 4.20 4.57 -0.69
C ARG A 34 5.18 3.51 -0.20
N LEU A 35 5.92 3.82 0.87
CA LEU A 35 6.86 2.88 1.46
C LEU A 35 6.15 1.64 1.99
N GLY A 36 5.02 1.83 2.67
CA GLY A 36 4.23 0.72 3.20
C GLY A 36 3.69 -0.19 2.11
N LEU A 37 3.21 0.37 1.01
CA LEU A 37 2.74 -0.42 -0.13
C LEU A 37 3.87 -1.23 -0.75
N LEU A 38 5.04 -0.62 -0.95
CA LEU A 38 6.19 -1.33 -1.52
C LEU A 38 6.63 -2.47 -0.61
N LYS A 39 6.78 -2.20 0.69
CA LYS A 39 7.13 -3.24 1.67
C LYS A 39 6.09 -4.35 1.71
N GLY A 40 4.80 -3.98 1.62
CA GLY A 40 3.71 -4.94 1.66
C GLY A 40 3.71 -5.88 0.45
N VAL A 41 3.92 -5.34 -0.73
CA VAL A 41 4.00 -6.17 -1.95
C VAL A 41 5.20 -7.11 -1.86
N GLU A 42 6.36 -6.62 -1.44
CA GLU A 42 7.56 -7.46 -1.28
C GLU A 42 7.32 -8.56 -0.27
N LYS A 43 6.74 -8.24 0.88
CA LYS A 43 6.45 -9.22 1.92
C LYS A 43 5.46 -10.27 1.44
N ALA A 44 4.39 -9.83 0.75
CA ALA A 44 3.36 -10.74 0.26
C ALA A 44 3.90 -11.71 -0.80
N GLN A 45 4.83 -11.28 -1.63
CA GLN A 45 5.41 -12.15 -2.65
C GLN A 45 6.26 -13.26 -2.04
N GLU A 46 6.88 -13.02 -0.88
CA GLU A 46 7.68 -14.00 -0.17
C GLU A 46 6.86 -14.83 0.82
N ASP A 47 5.62 -14.43 1.08
CA ASP A 47 4.77 -15.06 2.08
C ASP A 47 4.01 -16.24 1.48
N GLU A 48 4.40 -17.44 1.86
CA GLU A 48 3.77 -18.68 1.36
C GLU A 48 2.31 -18.81 1.77
N SER A 49 1.88 -18.10 2.82
CA SER A 49 0.49 -18.13 3.27
C SER A 49 -0.41 -17.21 2.47
N ALA A 50 0.15 -16.38 1.58
CA ALA A 50 -0.59 -15.43 0.76
C ALA A 50 -0.52 -15.83 -0.70
N SER A 51 -1.68 -15.99 -1.35
CA SER A 51 -1.77 -16.29 -2.78
C SER A 51 -2.25 -15.11 -3.62
N ALA A 52 -2.70 -14.05 -2.97
CA ALA A 52 -3.16 -12.82 -3.63
C ALA A 52 -2.95 -11.63 -2.68
N ILE A 53 -3.02 -10.42 -3.25
CA ILE A 53 -2.80 -9.18 -2.50
C ILE A 53 -4.01 -8.27 -2.70
N VAL A 54 -4.57 -7.76 -1.59
CA VAL A 54 -5.66 -6.77 -1.63
C VAL A 54 -5.17 -5.49 -0.96
N ILE A 55 -5.43 -4.35 -1.60
CA ILE A 55 -5.20 -3.03 -1.04
C ILE A 55 -6.55 -2.47 -0.59
N TYR A 56 -6.66 -2.17 0.70
CA TYR A 56 -7.86 -1.66 1.33
C TYR A 56 -7.54 -0.38 2.08
N CYS A 57 -8.46 0.59 2.04
CA CYS A 57 -8.31 1.86 2.77
C CYS A 57 -9.35 1.96 3.87
N GLU A 58 -8.89 2.33 5.08
CA GLU A 58 -9.78 2.71 6.17
C GLU A 58 -10.48 4.02 5.84
N GLY A 59 -11.63 4.24 6.47
CA GLY A 59 -12.41 5.47 6.29
C GLY A 59 -13.30 5.43 5.05
N SER A 60 -13.67 6.61 4.57
CA SER A 60 -14.67 6.77 3.51
C SER A 60 -14.07 6.98 2.13
N THR A 61 -12.75 7.10 2.01
CA THR A 61 -12.09 7.43 0.74
C THR A 61 -10.99 6.43 0.43
N PHE A 62 -11.08 5.78 -0.73
CA PHE A 62 -9.93 5.10 -1.29
C PHE A 62 -8.90 6.17 -1.68
N ILE A 63 -7.69 5.79 -2.01
CA ILE A 63 -6.57 6.71 -2.27
C ILE A 63 -7.02 7.94 -3.09
N ALA A 64 -6.80 9.14 -2.54
CA ALA A 64 -7.24 10.38 -3.18
C ALA A 64 -6.17 11.03 -4.07
N GLY A 65 -5.00 10.44 -4.19
CA GLY A 65 -3.92 10.94 -5.04
C GLY A 65 -2.67 11.31 -4.26
N ALA A 66 -1.76 12.06 -4.88
CA ALA A 66 -0.49 12.42 -4.27
C ALA A 66 -0.67 13.37 -3.10
N ASP A 67 0.26 13.29 -2.14
CA ASP A 67 0.30 14.21 -1.01
C ASP A 67 0.97 15.51 -1.46
N ILE A 68 0.18 16.56 -1.64
CA ILE A 68 0.68 17.86 -2.14
C ILE A 68 1.62 18.54 -1.16
N THR A 69 1.58 18.18 0.13
CA THR A 69 2.49 18.78 1.12
C THR A 69 3.94 18.35 0.90
N GLU A 70 4.18 17.26 0.20
CA GLU A 70 5.52 16.77 -0.11
C GLU A 70 6.16 17.52 -1.29
N PHE A 71 5.40 18.29 -2.04
CA PHE A 71 5.93 19.04 -3.17
C PHE A 71 6.93 20.13 -2.71
N ALA A 72 6.69 20.70 -1.55
CA ALA A 72 7.56 21.75 -1.00
C ALA A 72 8.89 21.21 -0.49
N SER A 73 8.91 19.99 0.04
CA SER A 73 10.11 19.37 0.62
C SER A 73 10.86 18.49 -0.38
N GLY A 74 10.29 18.30 -1.57
CA GLY A 74 10.83 17.39 -2.59
C GLY A 74 10.41 15.94 -2.36
N PRO A 75 10.43 15.15 -3.41
CA PRO A 75 10.00 13.76 -3.32
C PRO A 75 11.00 12.90 -2.53
N GLN A 76 10.48 11.95 -1.76
CA GLN A 76 11.27 10.96 -1.02
C GLN A 76 11.02 9.58 -1.62
N ASP A 77 12.06 8.75 -1.67
CA ASP A 77 11.93 7.38 -2.16
C ASP A 77 11.18 6.50 -1.12
N PRO A 78 10.37 5.54 -1.57
CA PRO A 78 10.12 5.23 -2.97
C PRO A 78 9.23 6.26 -3.63
N GLN A 79 9.46 6.51 -4.92
CA GLN A 79 8.57 7.31 -5.74
C GLN A 79 7.33 6.47 -6.09
N LEU A 80 6.26 7.13 -6.50
CA LEU A 80 5.04 6.44 -6.89
C LEU A 80 5.29 5.43 -8.02
N ASP A 81 6.14 5.78 -8.98
CA ASP A 81 6.49 4.88 -10.09
C ASP A 81 7.04 3.54 -9.61
N GLU A 82 7.88 3.54 -8.59
CA GLU A 82 8.44 2.30 -8.03
C GLU A 82 7.34 1.43 -7.44
N VAL A 83 6.37 2.03 -6.74
CA VAL A 83 5.26 1.31 -6.15
C VAL A 83 4.36 0.71 -7.23
N LEU A 84 4.04 1.48 -8.26
CA LEU A 84 3.21 1.01 -9.37
C LEU A 84 3.88 -0.12 -10.13
N LEU A 85 5.19 -0.03 -10.36
CA LEU A 85 5.95 -1.11 -11.00
C LEU A 85 5.96 -2.37 -10.15
N ALA A 86 6.10 -2.24 -8.84
CA ALA A 86 6.08 -3.39 -7.94
C ALA A 86 4.73 -4.11 -8.00
N LEU A 87 3.64 -3.36 -8.02
CA LEU A 87 2.29 -3.92 -8.16
C LEU A 87 2.10 -4.61 -9.51
N GLU A 88 2.51 -3.93 -10.59
CA GLU A 88 2.37 -4.46 -11.95
C GLU A 88 3.21 -5.73 -12.16
N ASN A 89 4.40 -5.77 -11.59
CA ASN A 89 5.32 -6.90 -11.74
C ASN A 89 5.11 -7.99 -10.68
N SER A 90 4.12 -7.86 -9.81
CA SER A 90 3.83 -8.87 -8.81
C SER A 90 3.50 -10.21 -9.47
N SER A 91 4.09 -11.29 -8.94
CA SER A 91 3.78 -12.65 -9.39
C SER A 91 2.44 -13.14 -8.87
N LYS A 92 1.86 -12.43 -7.90
CA LYS A 92 0.56 -12.75 -7.30
C LYS A 92 -0.48 -11.73 -7.75
N PRO A 93 -1.75 -12.13 -7.94
CA PRO A 93 -2.80 -11.19 -8.30
C PRO A 93 -2.91 -10.06 -7.28
N THR A 94 -3.12 -8.84 -7.76
CA THR A 94 -3.34 -7.67 -6.93
C THR A 94 -4.71 -7.08 -7.21
N VAL A 95 -5.45 -6.72 -6.15
CA VAL A 95 -6.80 -6.18 -6.23
C VAL A 95 -6.91 -4.93 -5.37
N ALA A 96 -7.49 -3.87 -5.93
CA ALA A 96 -7.81 -2.66 -5.19
C ALA A 96 -9.28 -2.71 -4.77
N ALA A 97 -9.53 -2.72 -3.46
CA ALA A 97 -10.89 -2.73 -2.91
C ALA A 97 -11.39 -1.28 -2.82
N ILE A 98 -11.89 -0.77 -3.93
CA ILE A 98 -12.34 0.62 -4.05
C ILE A 98 -13.77 0.77 -3.49
N HIS A 99 -13.97 1.83 -2.72
CA HIS A 99 -15.27 2.11 -2.11
C HIS A 99 -15.61 3.60 -2.09
#